data_1010fc53894120215cffb363524aa1e5
#
_entry.id   1010fc53894120215cffb363524aa1e5
#
_cell.length_a   1.000
_cell.length_b   1.000
_cell.length_c   1.000
_cell.angle_alpha   90.00
_cell.angle_beta   90.00
_cell.angle_gamma   90.00
#
_symmetry.space_group_name_H-M   'P 1'
#
loop_
_entity.id
_entity.type
_entity.pdbx_description
1 polymer ?
#
loop_
_entity_poly.entity_id
_entity_poly.type
_entity_poly.pdbx_seq_one_letter_code
_entity_poly.pdbx_strand_id
1 'polypeptide(L)'
;MDEKKGFNVYYLLLSEGTTEFNLFAYLTKNRFRALFGASSVQFSNRVEIIKDGNQIVSQGKLDGVSTIAHFKSKHILIKAKYAGQRLFYFLDKDMDDSSAIGTLITQDGDLVQFIEYNSEHVLLRLAGKNPKNPSDFGDLSEFRTYCKKECVKQFGKNAHKFKDTDFDSVFKNIDDNNIKDAFAELFSTLS
;
A
#
# COMPACT_ATOMS: atom_id res chain seq x y z
N MET A 1 -24.59 27.02 17.76
CA MET A 1 -24.39 25.69 17.14
C MET A 1 -22.94 25.33 17.35
N ASP A 2 -22.66 24.51 18.34
CA ASP A 2 -21.30 24.03 18.59
C ASP A 2 -20.92 23.04 17.50
N GLU A 3 -20.01 23.48 16.63
CA GLU A 3 -19.32 22.55 15.73
C GLU A 3 -18.59 21.53 16.59
N LYS A 4 -19.10 20.30 16.62
CA LYS A 4 -18.37 19.16 17.16
C LYS A 4 -17.05 19.08 16.38
N LYS A 5 -15.97 19.56 16.98
CA LYS A 5 -14.61 19.28 16.48
C LYS A 5 -14.43 17.77 16.44
N GLY A 6 -14.58 17.20 15.24
CA GLY A 6 -14.29 15.79 15.01
C GLY A 6 -12.84 15.52 15.39
N PHE A 7 -12.60 14.50 16.20
CA PHE A 7 -11.24 14.05 16.52
C PHE A 7 -10.60 13.52 15.24
N ASN A 8 -9.50 14.12 14.81
CA ASN A 8 -8.71 13.59 13.72
C ASN A 8 -8.07 12.27 14.14
N VAL A 9 -8.32 11.22 13.38
CA VAL A 9 -7.68 9.92 13.57
C VAL A 9 -6.41 9.89 12.71
N TYR A 10 -5.27 9.68 13.35
CA TYR A 10 -3.98 9.58 12.69
C TYR A 10 -3.57 8.12 12.58
N TYR A 11 -3.14 7.74 11.38
CA TYR A 11 -2.49 6.46 11.13
C TYR A 11 -1.05 6.67 10.69
N LEU A 12 -0.15 5.84 11.19
CA LEU A 12 1.19 5.72 10.64
C LEU A 12 1.14 4.76 9.47
N LEU A 13 1.51 5.25 8.29
CA LEU A 13 1.51 4.48 7.05
C LEU A 13 2.76 3.62 6.94
N LEU A 14 2.56 2.36 6.68
CA LEU A 14 3.58 1.36 6.39
C LEU A 14 3.28 0.74 5.02
N SER A 15 4.26 0.70 4.13
CA SER A 15 4.14 0.09 2.81
C SER A 15 5.20 -0.98 2.61
N GLU A 16 4.97 -1.94 1.73
CA GLU A 16 5.97 -2.95 1.44
C GLU A 16 7.21 -2.34 0.78
N GLY A 17 7.01 -1.46 -0.20
CA GLY A 17 8.09 -0.82 -0.92
C GLY A 17 7.74 0.55 -1.49
N THR A 18 8.53 0.97 -2.48
CA THR A 18 8.41 2.30 -3.08
C THR A 18 7.19 2.43 -4.00
N THR A 19 6.81 1.38 -4.71
CA THR A 19 5.65 1.41 -5.62
C THR A 19 4.37 1.63 -4.83
N GLU A 20 4.16 0.84 -3.78
CA GLU A 20 2.99 0.92 -2.88
C GLU A 20 2.92 2.29 -2.22
N PHE A 21 4.05 2.78 -1.72
CA PHE A 21 4.13 4.11 -1.12
C PHE A 21 3.73 5.21 -2.09
N ASN A 22 4.28 5.22 -3.32
CA ASN A 22 3.97 6.23 -4.32
C ASN A 22 2.50 6.14 -4.78
N LEU A 23 1.99 4.92 -4.96
CA LEU A 23 0.58 4.68 -5.29
C LEU A 23 -0.36 5.21 -4.19
N PHE A 24 -0.07 4.87 -2.94
CA PHE A 24 -0.84 5.39 -1.80
C PHE A 24 -0.82 6.92 -1.75
N ALA A 25 0.36 7.53 -1.91
CA ALA A 25 0.50 8.98 -1.90
C ALA A 25 -0.30 9.63 -3.03
N TYR A 26 -0.27 9.05 -4.23
CA TYR A 26 -1.07 9.51 -5.36
C TYR A 26 -2.57 9.42 -5.06
N LEU A 27 -3.05 8.27 -4.62
CA LEU A 27 -4.48 8.07 -4.33
C LEU A 27 -4.98 9.04 -3.26
N THR A 28 -4.26 9.20 -2.16
CA THR A 28 -4.72 9.96 -0.99
C THR A 28 -4.47 11.47 -1.10
N LYS A 29 -3.40 11.90 -1.74
CA LYS A 29 -2.98 13.31 -1.76
C LYS A 29 -3.31 14.02 -3.06
N ASN A 30 -3.41 13.29 -4.17
CA ASN A 30 -3.67 13.85 -5.49
C ASN A 30 -5.05 13.46 -6.00
N ARG A 31 -5.27 12.19 -6.33
CA ARG A 31 -6.49 11.74 -7.00
C ARG A 31 -7.75 11.94 -6.16
N PHE A 32 -7.72 11.56 -4.89
CA PHE A 32 -8.84 11.65 -3.95
C PHE A 32 -8.56 12.63 -2.80
N ARG A 33 -7.73 13.64 -3.06
CA ARG A 33 -7.31 14.60 -2.04
C ARG A 33 -8.48 15.23 -1.26
N ALA A 34 -9.56 15.59 -1.94
CA ALA A 34 -10.72 16.21 -1.29
C ALA A 34 -11.37 15.25 -0.30
N LEU A 35 -11.46 13.95 -0.66
CA LEU A 35 -12.03 12.92 0.19
C LEU A 35 -11.21 12.73 1.47
N PHE A 36 -9.89 12.57 1.34
CA PHE A 36 -8.98 12.39 2.48
C PHE A 36 -8.68 13.69 3.23
N GLY A 37 -8.67 14.82 2.55
CA GLY A 37 -8.46 16.12 3.17
C GLY A 37 -9.65 16.65 3.96
N ALA A 38 -10.87 16.24 3.59
CA ALA A 38 -12.10 16.60 4.28
C ALA A 38 -12.48 15.63 5.41
N SER A 39 -11.86 14.42 5.44
CA SER A 39 -12.14 13.42 6.45
C SER A 39 -11.36 13.71 7.74
N SER A 40 -11.83 13.11 8.84
CA SER A 40 -11.12 13.11 10.12
C SER A 40 -9.90 12.17 10.13
N VAL A 41 -9.65 11.43 9.04
CA VAL A 41 -8.55 10.46 8.93
C VAL A 41 -7.36 11.10 8.24
N GLN A 42 -6.19 10.98 8.86
CA GLN A 42 -4.93 11.46 8.31
C GLN A 42 -3.86 10.37 8.38
N PHE A 43 -2.98 10.36 7.40
CA PHE A 43 -1.89 9.41 7.31
C PHE A 43 -0.53 10.11 7.38
N SER A 44 0.39 9.52 8.14
CA SER A 44 1.79 9.95 8.20
C SER A 44 2.71 8.79 7.88
N ASN A 45 3.65 9.01 6.99
CA ASN A 45 4.70 8.03 6.64
C ASN A 45 6.01 8.24 7.42
N ARG A 46 5.98 9.04 8.49
CA ARG A 46 7.16 9.30 9.34
C ARG A 46 7.38 8.14 10.31
N VAL A 47 7.66 6.96 9.75
CA VAL A 47 7.97 5.75 10.52
C VAL A 47 9.41 5.36 10.25
N GLU A 48 10.21 5.31 11.31
CA GLU A 48 11.59 4.82 11.26
C GLU A 48 11.61 3.33 11.59
N ILE A 49 12.25 2.56 10.74
CA ILE A 49 12.48 1.13 10.97
C ILE A 49 13.96 0.92 11.27
N ILE A 50 14.25 0.30 12.42
CA ILE A 50 15.61 -0.02 12.83
C ILE A 50 15.99 -1.37 12.22
N LYS A 51 17.13 -1.42 11.54
CA LYS A 51 17.73 -2.64 11.03
C LYS A 51 19.15 -2.79 11.60
N ASP A 52 19.43 -3.94 12.21
CA ASP A 52 20.75 -4.35 12.68
C ASP A 52 21.49 -3.29 13.52
N GLY A 53 20.77 -2.60 14.41
CA GLY A 53 21.33 -1.56 15.29
C GLY A 53 21.57 -0.20 14.60
N ASN A 54 21.42 -0.11 13.30
CA ASN A 54 21.48 1.13 12.55
C ASN A 54 20.06 1.68 12.32
N GLN A 55 19.88 2.96 12.57
CA GLN A 55 18.63 3.63 12.30
C GLN A 55 18.46 3.78 10.78
N ILE A 56 17.49 3.08 10.20
CA ILE A 56 17.10 3.29 8.81
C ILE A 56 15.83 4.12 8.82
N VAL A 57 15.92 5.32 8.28
CA VAL A 57 14.75 6.13 7.95
C VAL A 57 14.14 5.57 6.67
N SER A 58 13.23 4.62 6.81
CA SER A 58 12.60 3.96 5.65
C SER A 58 11.36 4.70 5.13
N GLN A 59 10.97 5.79 5.78
CA GLN A 59 9.71 6.49 5.46
C GLN A 59 8.50 5.55 5.46
N GLY A 60 8.46 4.59 6.39
CA GLY A 60 7.39 3.60 6.48
C GLY A 60 7.49 2.45 5.47
N LYS A 61 8.61 2.28 4.78
CA LYS A 61 8.83 1.16 3.87
C LYS A 61 9.37 -0.03 4.61
N LEU A 62 8.69 -1.17 4.51
CA LEU A 62 9.08 -2.41 5.21
C LEU A 62 10.25 -3.13 4.53
N ASP A 63 10.56 -2.80 3.27
CA ASP A 63 11.62 -3.38 2.44
C ASP A 63 11.81 -4.90 2.59
N GLY A 64 11.27 -5.64 1.62
CA GLY A 64 11.53 -7.07 1.48
C GLY A 64 10.90 -7.97 2.55
N VAL A 65 9.68 -7.70 2.96
CA VAL A 65 8.90 -8.61 3.80
C VAL A 65 8.33 -9.72 2.92
N SER A 66 8.94 -10.91 2.96
CA SER A 66 8.52 -12.06 2.16
C SER A 66 7.85 -13.18 2.96
N THR A 67 8.02 -13.19 4.29
CA THR A 67 7.47 -14.22 5.19
C THR A 67 6.84 -13.60 6.43
N ILE A 68 5.91 -14.35 7.06
CA ILE A 68 5.30 -13.92 8.32
C ILE A 68 6.33 -13.74 9.45
N ALA A 69 7.36 -14.58 9.51
CA ALA A 69 8.41 -14.45 10.53
C ALA A 69 9.17 -13.13 10.40
N HIS A 70 9.52 -12.75 9.16
CA HIS A 70 10.18 -11.49 8.87
C HIS A 70 9.26 -10.30 9.12
N PHE A 71 7.99 -10.38 8.71
CA PHE A 71 6.99 -9.37 9.03
C PHE A 71 6.85 -9.18 10.55
N LYS A 72 6.62 -10.27 11.28
CA LYS A 72 6.42 -10.26 12.74
C LYS A 72 7.58 -9.59 13.48
N SER A 73 8.82 -9.87 13.10
CA SER A 73 9.99 -9.25 13.73
C SER A 73 10.00 -7.72 13.55
N LYS A 74 9.69 -7.22 12.37
CA LYS A 74 9.58 -5.77 12.10
C LYS A 74 8.37 -5.16 12.80
N HIS A 75 7.22 -5.82 12.73
CA HIS A 75 5.96 -5.36 13.34
C HIS A 75 6.12 -5.15 14.85
N ILE A 76 6.72 -6.11 15.58
CA ILE A 76 6.97 -6.00 17.01
C ILE A 76 7.82 -4.76 17.32
N LEU A 77 8.90 -4.53 16.58
CA LEU A 77 9.77 -3.37 16.79
C LEU A 77 9.05 -2.05 16.53
N ILE A 78 8.22 -2.01 15.47
CA ILE A 78 7.43 -0.83 15.15
C ILE A 78 6.39 -0.56 16.24
N LYS A 79 5.65 -1.59 16.69
CA LYS A 79 4.67 -1.46 17.79
C LYS A 79 5.31 -1.01 19.09
N ALA A 80 6.49 -1.51 19.44
CA ALA A 80 7.21 -1.09 20.61
C ALA A 80 7.65 0.38 20.54
N LYS A 81 8.14 0.82 19.36
CA LYS A 81 8.59 2.21 19.15
C LYS A 81 7.44 3.19 19.10
N TYR A 82 6.32 2.80 18.50
CA TYR A 82 5.15 3.64 18.27
C TYR A 82 3.94 3.19 19.11
N ALA A 83 4.19 2.81 20.36
CA ALA A 83 3.15 2.35 21.28
C ALA A 83 2.00 3.37 21.38
N GLY A 84 0.77 2.88 21.28
CA GLY A 84 -0.44 3.71 21.28
C GLY A 84 -0.78 4.42 19.98
N GLN A 85 0.07 4.34 18.96
CA GLN A 85 -0.25 4.82 17.62
C GLN A 85 -1.01 3.75 16.82
N ARG A 86 -1.91 4.19 15.93
CA ARG A 86 -2.59 3.30 14.98
C ARG A 86 -1.74 3.16 13.72
N LEU A 87 -1.54 1.92 13.27
CA LEU A 87 -0.79 1.62 12.07
C LEU A 87 -1.76 1.29 10.92
N PHE A 88 -1.41 1.71 9.73
CA PHE A 88 -2.09 1.33 8.49
C PHE A 88 -1.06 0.72 7.54
N TYR A 89 -1.28 -0.53 7.16
CA TYR A 89 -0.42 -1.28 6.26
C TYR A 89 -0.99 -1.27 4.84
N PHE A 90 -0.15 -0.94 3.86
CA PHE A 90 -0.48 -0.97 2.44
C PHE A 90 0.49 -1.93 1.74
N LEU A 91 0.05 -3.15 1.52
CA LEU A 91 0.89 -4.31 1.19
C LEU A 91 0.40 -5.02 -0.06
N ASP A 92 1.32 -5.66 -0.77
CA ASP A 92 0.99 -6.59 -1.85
C ASP A 92 0.46 -7.93 -1.29
N LYS A 93 -0.49 -8.56 -1.99
CA LYS A 93 -1.07 -9.86 -1.61
C LYS A 93 -0.39 -11.04 -2.30
N ASP A 94 0.76 -10.82 -2.89
CA ASP A 94 1.51 -11.84 -3.60
C ASP A 94 2.47 -12.66 -2.68
N MET A 95 2.34 -12.48 -1.36
CA MET A 95 3.08 -13.23 -0.35
C MET A 95 2.31 -14.48 0.06
N ASP A 96 3.00 -15.62 0.21
CA ASP A 96 2.41 -16.88 0.67
C ASP A 96 1.71 -16.73 2.04
N ASP A 97 2.26 -15.87 2.90
CA ASP A 97 1.78 -15.63 4.26
C ASP A 97 0.81 -14.44 4.40
N SER A 98 0.30 -13.87 3.32
CA SER A 98 -0.51 -12.62 3.37
C SER A 98 -1.73 -12.74 4.29
N SER A 99 -2.41 -13.89 4.32
CA SER A 99 -3.55 -14.14 5.22
C SER A 99 -3.13 -14.12 6.70
N ALA A 100 -2.02 -14.77 7.04
CA ALA A 100 -1.48 -14.79 8.41
C ALA A 100 -0.97 -13.41 8.85
N ILE A 101 -0.35 -12.67 7.93
CA ILE A 101 0.07 -11.28 8.16
C ILE A 101 -1.14 -10.39 8.42
N GLY A 102 -2.19 -10.49 7.61
CA GLY A 102 -3.44 -9.73 7.80
C GLY A 102 -4.09 -10.03 9.15
N THR A 103 -4.14 -11.30 9.54
CA THR A 103 -4.66 -11.71 10.85
C THR A 103 -3.87 -11.10 12.00
N LEU A 104 -2.52 -11.13 11.92
CA LEU A 104 -1.66 -10.53 12.94
C LEU A 104 -1.91 -9.02 13.08
N ILE A 105 -1.97 -8.30 11.95
CA ILE A 105 -2.21 -6.85 11.95
C ILE A 105 -3.55 -6.51 12.61
N THR A 106 -4.62 -7.20 12.21
CA THR A 106 -5.97 -6.91 12.70
C THR A 106 -6.18 -7.32 14.17
N GLN A 107 -5.52 -8.40 14.63
CA GLN A 107 -5.52 -8.79 16.04
C GLN A 107 -4.87 -7.73 16.93
N ASP A 108 -3.89 -7.00 16.44
CA ASP A 108 -3.22 -5.90 17.14
C ASP A 108 -4.00 -4.56 17.03
N GLY A 109 -5.19 -4.58 16.44
CA GLY A 109 -6.05 -3.41 16.29
C GLY A 109 -5.60 -2.41 15.23
N ASP A 110 -4.70 -2.82 14.35
CA ASP A 110 -4.20 -2.03 13.22
C ASP A 110 -4.99 -2.34 11.94
N LEU A 111 -4.81 -1.53 10.90
CA LEU A 111 -5.49 -1.69 9.63
C LEU A 111 -4.54 -2.18 8.54
N VAL A 112 -5.07 -2.92 7.58
CA VAL A 112 -4.35 -3.34 6.38
C VAL A 112 -5.22 -3.24 5.15
N GLN A 113 -4.67 -2.67 4.09
CA GLN A 113 -5.16 -2.80 2.73
C GLN A 113 -4.19 -3.69 1.96
N PHE A 114 -4.66 -4.82 1.50
CA PHE A 114 -3.93 -5.62 0.53
C PHE A 114 -4.25 -5.16 -0.89
N ILE A 115 -3.20 -5.01 -1.69
CA ILE A 115 -3.29 -4.85 -3.13
C ILE A 115 -3.42 -6.25 -3.72
N GLU A 116 -4.46 -6.50 -4.52
CA GLU A 116 -4.67 -7.80 -5.14
C GLU A 116 -3.46 -8.20 -6.00
N TYR A 117 -2.78 -9.27 -5.62
CA TYR A 117 -1.50 -9.76 -6.12
C TYR A 117 -0.36 -8.77 -5.82
N ASN A 118 -0.03 -7.85 -6.73
CA ASN A 118 0.99 -6.82 -6.54
C ASN A 118 0.63 -5.51 -7.27
N SER A 119 1.32 -4.45 -6.90
CA SER A 119 1.06 -3.09 -7.40
C SER A 119 1.15 -2.99 -8.92
N GLU A 120 2.14 -3.64 -9.55
CA GLU A 120 2.30 -3.63 -11.01
C GLU A 120 1.12 -4.31 -11.70
N HIS A 121 0.64 -5.43 -11.16
CA HIS A 121 -0.52 -6.14 -11.71
C HIS A 121 -1.78 -5.27 -11.67
N VAL A 122 -2.06 -4.63 -10.53
CA VAL A 122 -3.22 -3.75 -10.38
C VAL A 122 -3.14 -2.55 -11.32
N LEU A 123 -1.97 -1.92 -11.44
CA LEU A 123 -1.77 -0.81 -12.37
C LEU A 123 -2.03 -1.23 -13.83
N LEU A 124 -1.52 -2.39 -14.25
CA LEU A 124 -1.78 -2.94 -15.58
C LEU A 124 -3.27 -3.20 -15.80
N ARG A 125 -3.94 -3.85 -14.85
CA ARG A 125 -5.35 -4.20 -14.92
C ARG A 125 -6.24 -2.95 -15.00
N LEU A 126 -6.01 -1.97 -14.13
CA LEU A 126 -6.73 -0.70 -14.13
C LEU A 126 -6.50 0.08 -15.44
N ALA A 127 -5.31 0.02 -16.03
CA ALA A 127 -5.03 0.59 -17.33
C ALA A 127 -5.59 -0.22 -18.52
N GLY A 128 -6.39 -1.26 -18.27
CA GLY A 128 -7.02 -2.09 -19.31
C GLY A 128 -6.03 -2.98 -20.09
N LYS A 129 -4.91 -3.36 -19.50
CA LYS A 129 -3.84 -4.11 -20.18
C LYS A 129 -3.96 -5.64 -20.08
N ASN A 130 -4.96 -6.16 -19.35
CA ASN A 130 -5.24 -7.60 -19.21
C ASN A 130 -3.98 -8.44 -18.90
N PRO A 131 -3.26 -8.18 -17.80
CA PRO A 131 -2.10 -8.95 -17.43
C PRO A 131 -2.48 -10.40 -17.10
N LYS A 132 -1.53 -11.33 -17.26
CA LYS A 132 -1.67 -12.71 -16.80
C LYS A 132 -1.86 -12.78 -15.30
N ASN A 133 -2.58 -13.80 -14.83
CA ASN A 133 -2.78 -14.05 -13.40
C ASN A 133 -1.69 -14.93 -12.80
N PRO A 134 -1.53 -15.03 -11.48
CA PRO A 134 -0.55 -15.90 -10.84
C PRO A 134 -0.66 -17.37 -11.26
N SER A 135 -1.89 -17.87 -11.50
CA SER A 135 -2.15 -19.24 -11.96
C SER A 135 -1.54 -19.60 -13.32
N ASP A 136 -1.11 -18.60 -14.09
CA ASP A 136 -0.46 -18.81 -15.40
C ASP A 136 1.06 -19.05 -15.28
N PHE A 137 1.60 -19.10 -14.06
CA PHE A 137 3.02 -19.22 -13.76
C PHE A 137 3.30 -20.39 -12.82
N GLY A 138 4.54 -20.88 -12.85
CA GLY A 138 5.00 -21.97 -11.98
C GLY A 138 5.13 -21.55 -10.51
N ASP A 139 5.49 -20.29 -10.27
CA ASP A 139 5.61 -19.73 -8.93
C ASP A 139 5.37 -18.21 -8.91
N LEU A 140 5.24 -17.66 -7.70
CA LEU A 140 5.01 -16.22 -7.51
C LEU A 140 6.21 -15.34 -7.92
N SER A 141 7.43 -15.88 -7.92
CA SER A 141 8.62 -15.12 -8.36
C SER A 141 8.60 -14.87 -9.87
N GLU A 142 8.19 -15.89 -10.65
CA GLU A 142 7.99 -15.75 -12.09
C GLU A 142 6.89 -14.73 -12.39
N PHE A 143 5.76 -14.83 -11.67
CA PHE A 143 4.67 -13.86 -11.79
C PHE A 143 5.11 -12.41 -11.48
N ARG A 144 5.81 -12.18 -10.37
CA ARG A 144 6.37 -10.85 -10.02
C ARG A 144 7.31 -10.33 -11.10
N THR A 145 8.18 -11.20 -11.60
CA THR A 145 9.11 -10.86 -12.69
C THR A 145 8.37 -10.47 -13.97
N TYR A 146 7.32 -11.20 -14.31
CA TYR A 146 6.44 -10.90 -15.44
C TYR A 146 5.78 -9.52 -15.26
N CYS A 147 5.14 -9.26 -14.11
CA CYS A 147 4.46 -8.00 -13.86
C CYS A 147 5.40 -6.79 -14.00
N LYS A 148 6.61 -6.87 -13.44
CA LYS A 148 7.63 -5.82 -13.58
C LYS A 148 8.04 -5.59 -15.05
N LYS A 149 8.28 -6.64 -15.81
CA LYS A 149 8.63 -6.56 -17.24
C LYS A 149 7.49 -5.99 -18.07
N GLU A 150 6.25 -6.46 -17.82
CA GLU A 150 5.08 -5.98 -18.55
C GLU A 150 4.78 -4.51 -18.23
N CYS A 151 4.95 -4.09 -16.97
CA CYS A 151 4.83 -2.70 -16.57
C CYS A 151 5.82 -1.81 -17.33
N VAL A 152 7.09 -2.21 -17.42
CA VAL A 152 8.09 -1.47 -18.23
C VAL A 152 7.69 -1.42 -19.70
N LYS A 153 7.22 -2.52 -20.26
CA LYS A 153 6.79 -2.59 -21.67
C LYS A 153 5.61 -1.67 -21.97
N GLN A 154 4.61 -1.61 -21.06
CA GLN A 154 3.39 -0.85 -21.26
C GLN A 154 3.54 0.64 -20.93
N PHE A 155 4.36 1.00 -19.93
CA PHE A 155 4.49 2.37 -19.42
C PHE A 155 5.88 2.99 -19.65
N GLY A 156 6.83 2.24 -20.22
CA GLY A 156 8.18 2.73 -20.51
C GLY A 156 9.11 2.84 -19.31
N LYS A 157 8.65 2.47 -18.12
CA LYS A 157 9.43 2.54 -16.88
C LYS A 157 8.92 1.57 -15.79
N ASN A 158 9.76 1.27 -14.81
CA ASN A 158 9.35 0.50 -13.63
C ASN A 158 8.40 1.31 -12.74
N ALA A 159 7.42 0.64 -12.12
CA ALA A 159 6.39 1.27 -11.29
C ALA A 159 6.98 2.05 -10.09
N HIS A 160 8.08 1.58 -9.48
CA HIS A 160 8.74 2.31 -8.38
C HIS A 160 9.32 3.68 -8.79
N LYS A 161 9.41 3.96 -10.11
CA LYS A 161 9.84 5.26 -10.66
C LYS A 161 8.67 6.15 -11.07
N PHE A 162 7.43 5.70 -10.87
CA PHE A 162 6.26 6.49 -11.22
C PHE A 162 6.19 7.74 -10.35
N LYS A 163 5.86 8.85 -11.00
CA LYS A 163 5.50 10.13 -10.41
C LYS A 163 4.00 10.34 -10.56
N ASP A 164 3.49 11.39 -9.98
CA ASP A 164 2.07 11.74 -10.05
C ASP A 164 1.54 11.80 -11.50
N THR A 165 2.32 12.40 -12.41
CA THR A 165 1.96 12.47 -13.84
C THR A 165 1.87 11.10 -14.54
N ASP A 166 2.63 10.11 -14.07
CA ASP A 166 2.55 8.75 -14.60
C ASP A 166 1.26 8.07 -14.12
N PHE A 167 0.93 8.21 -12.84
CA PHE A 167 -0.34 7.75 -12.30
C PHE A 167 -1.53 8.46 -12.93
N ASP A 168 -1.45 9.77 -13.16
CA ASP A 168 -2.48 10.51 -13.91
C ASP A 168 -2.71 9.91 -15.30
N SER A 169 -1.62 9.55 -16.00
CA SER A 169 -1.71 8.91 -17.31
C SER A 169 -2.35 7.50 -17.24
N VAL A 170 -1.98 6.70 -16.22
CA VAL A 170 -2.54 5.36 -16.00
C VAL A 170 -4.04 5.45 -15.69
N PHE A 171 -4.42 6.38 -14.82
CA PHE A 171 -5.79 6.50 -14.30
C PHE A 171 -6.69 7.47 -15.06
N LYS A 172 -6.22 8.08 -16.16
CA LYS A 172 -6.91 9.15 -16.90
C LYS A 172 -8.34 8.80 -17.31
N ASN A 173 -8.56 7.58 -17.77
CA ASN A 173 -9.84 7.12 -18.33
C ASN A 173 -10.54 6.09 -17.43
N ILE A 174 -10.12 5.98 -16.16
CA ILE A 174 -10.66 5.01 -15.23
C ILE A 174 -11.68 5.70 -14.33
N ASP A 175 -12.86 5.10 -14.22
CA ASP A 175 -13.90 5.55 -13.31
C ASP A 175 -13.40 5.46 -11.86
N ASP A 176 -13.72 6.51 -11.07
CA ASP A 176 -13.29 6.60 -9.68
C ASP A 176 -13.83 5.45 -8.82
N ASN A 177 -15.00 4.87 -9.16
CA ASN A 177 -15.55 3.74 -8.43
C ASN A 177 -14.71 2.48 -8.66
N ASN A 178 -14.23 2.25 -9.89
CA ASN A 178 -13.33 1.11 -10.17
C ASN A 178 -12.01 1.21 -9.38
N ILE A 179 -11.51 2.43 -9.19
CA ILE A 179 -10.31 2.64 -8.34
C ILE A 179 -10.65 2.39 -6.87
N LYS A 180 -11.79 2.90 -6.39
CA LYS A 180 -12.25 2.69 -5.01
C LYS A 180 -12.49 1.22 -4.71
N ASP A 181 -13.09 0.48 -5.65
CA ASP A 181 -13.33 -0.95 -5.49
C ASP A 181 -12.02 -1.75 -5.41
N ALA A 182 -11.01 -1.36 -6.20
CA ALA A 182 -9.69 -1.99 -6.14
C ALA A 182 -8.94 -1.74 -4.81
N PHE A 183 -9.34 -0.72 -4.06
CA PHE A 183 -8.72 -0.31 -2.78
C PHE A 183 -9.79 -0.09 -1.69
N ALA A 184 -10.75 -1.03 -1.58
CA ALA A 184 -11.95 -0.86 -0.77
C ALA A 184 -11.66 -0.59 0.71
N GLU A 185 -10.69 -1.32 1.33
CA GLU A 185 -10.34 -1.10 2.74
C GLU A 185 -9.75 0.30 2.98
N LEU A 186 -8.97 0.83 2.03
CA LEU A 186 -8.44 2.19 2.11
C LEU A 186 -9.58 3.21 2.17
N PHE A 187 -10.60 3.05 1.33
CA PHE A 187 -11.71 3.99 1.26
C PHE A 187 -12.76 3.77 2.37
N SER A 188 -12.94 2.53 2.85
CA SER A 188 -13.84 2.25 3.97
C SER A 188 -13.38 2.86 5.31
N THR A 189 -12.10 3.16 5.43
CA THR A 189 -11.53 3.88 6.59
C THR A 189 -12.11 5.29 6.75
N LEU A 190 -12.80 5.81 5.72
CA LEU A 190 -13.41 7.14 5.70
C LEU A 190 -14.87 7.17 6.13
N SER A 191 -15.53 6.02 6.24
CA SER A 191 -16.97 5.90 6.57
C SER A 191 -17.24 5.91 8.11
#